data_f784e5027afe4dfcc0e0918c2f24e164
#
_entry.id   f784e5027afe4dfcc0e0918c2f24e164
#
_cell.length_a   1.000
_cell.length_b   1.000
_cell.length_c   1.000
_cell.angle_alpha   90.00
_cell.angle_beta   90.00
_cell.angle_gamma   90.00
#
_symmetry.space_group_name_H-M   'P 1'
#
loop_
_entity.id
_entity.type
_entity.pdbx_description
1 polymer ?
#
loop_
_entity_poly.entity_id
_entity_poly.type
_entity_poly.pdbx_seq_one_letter_code
_entity_poly.pdbx_strand_id
1 'polypeptide(L)'
;KTALITGATSGIGKATAIVLAKNNFNVVLCGRREDRLQELYEELSQYTSVHTLTFDVRNKEAVAAQIGSLPEAFATIDVLINNAGNAHGLDPIQNGSEDDWDAMIDINVKGLLYVSKAIIPQMVARKSGHIINIGSTAAKEVYPNGNVYCASKHAVDALNQGMRMDLNPFGIRVGAIHPGMVATEFSEVRFKGDTERAANVYKGFTPLQPEDIADIIHFVITRPY
;
A
#
# COMPACT_ATOMS: atom_id res chain seq x y z
N LYS A 1 -5.20 -1.04 18.95
CA LYS A 1 -4.34 -1.61 17.91
C LYS A 1 -3.81 -0.50 17.03
N THR A 2 -2.58 -0.62 16.55
CA THR A 2 -1.95 0.36 15.67
C THR A 2 -1.75 -0.23 14.26
N ALA A 3 -2.20 0.51 13.25
CA ALA A 3 -2.00 0.18 11.84
C ALA A 3 -1.02 1.15 11.19
N LEU A 4 0.01 0.63 10.50
CA LEU A 4 0.88 1.42 9.64
C LEU A 4 0.44 1.27 8.19
N ILE A 5 0.22 2.39 7.49
CA ILE A 5 -0.33 2.42 6.14
C ILE A 5 0.63 3.19 5.23
N THR A 6 1.19 2.51 4.23
CA THR A 6 2.01 3.18 3.22
C THR A 6 1.16 3.72 2.08
N GLY A 7 1.58 4.86 1.48
CA GLY A 7 0.79 5.53 0.44
C GLY A 7 -0.54 6.09 0.95
N ALA A 8 -0.56 6.56 2.21
CA ALA A 8 -1.77 7.04 2.88
C ALA A 8 -2.32 8.39 2.35
N THR A 9 -1.61 9.07 1.45
CA THR A 9 -1.96 10.42 1.00
C THR A 9 -3.03 10.48 -0.11
N SER A 10 -3.48 9.34 -0.63
CA SER A 10 -4.54 9.28 -1.66
C SER A 10 -5.14 7.87 -1.82
N GLY A 11 -6.22 7.79 -2.57
CA GLY A 11 -6.83 6.54 -3.03
C GLY A 11 -7.10 5.54 -1.90
N ILE A 12 -6.78 4.27 -2.15
CA ILE A 12 -7.04 3.16 -1.23
C ILE A 12 -6.38 3.39 0.13
N GLY A 13 -5.13 3.91 0.15
CA GLY A 13 -4.41 4.17 1.40
C GLY A 13 -5.10 5.22 2.27
N LYS A 14 -5.57 6.33 1.67
CA LYS A 14 -6.32 7.37 2.38
C LYS A 14 -7.65 6.83 2.91
N ALA A 15 -8.43 6.16 2.07
CA ALA A 15 -9.70 5.55 2.48
C ALA A 15 -9.50 4.52 3.61
N THR A 16 -8.46 3.68 3.51
CA THR A 16 -8.11 2.72 4.58
C THR A 16 -7.79 3.43 5.89
N ALA A 17 -7.00 4.52 5.85
CA ALA A 17 -6.67 5.29 7.05
C ALA A 17 -7.93 5.85 7.72
N ILE A 18 -8.86 6.41 6.94
CA ILE A 18 -10.14 6.95 7.43
C ILE A 18 -10.99 5.84 8.06
N VAL A 19 -11.16 4.71 7.37
CA VAL A 19 -11.97 3.60 7.88
C VAL A 19 -11.37 3.05 9.17
N LEU A 20 -10.05 2.84 9.23
CA LEU A 20 -9.40 2.29 10.41
C LEU A 20 -9.45 3.25 11.60
N ALA A 21 -9.23 4.55 11.39
CA ALA A 21 -9.33 5.57 12.43
C ALA A 21 -10.74 5.62 13.05
N LYS A 22 -11.78 5.61 12.21
CA LYS A 22 -13.18 5.58 12.66
C LYS A 22 -13.58 4.30 13.38
N ASN A 23 -12.80 3.22 13.21
CA ASN A 23 -12.98 1.92 13.87
C ASN A 23 -11.97 1.68 15.01
N ASN A 24 -11.50 2.75 15.67
CA ASN A 24 -10.66 2.73 16.88
C ASN A 24 -9.27 2.09 16.68
N PHE A 25 -8.70 2.14 15.48
CA PHE A 25 -7.29 1.85 15.28
C PHE A 25 -6.49 3.15 15.40
N ASN A 26 -5.40 3.14 16.15
CA ASN A 26 -4.36 4.16 15.99
C ASN A 26 -3.72 3.99 14.62
N VAL A 27 -3.37 5.08 13.95
CA VAL A 27 -2.86 5.02 12.59
C VAL A 27 -1.52 5.74 12.46
N VAL A 28 -0.57 5.07 11.79
CA VAL A 28 0.69 5.65 11.33
C VAL A 28 0.59 5.82 9.81
N LEU A 29 0.54 7.06 9.37
CA LEU A 29 0.31 7.46 7.99
C LEU A 29 1.65 7.72 7.30
N CYS A 30 2.00 6.92 6.30
CA CYS A 30 3.26 7.06 5.58
C CYS A 30 3.03 7.53 4.15
N GLY A 31 3.78 8.54 3.72
CA GLY A 31 3.67 9.10 2.38
C GLY A 31 4.80 10.07 2.05
N ARG A 32 4.81 10.60 0.81
CA ARG A 32 5.79 11.57 0.34
C ARG A 32 5.29 13.02 0.41
N ARG A 33 3.97 13.20 0.42
CA ARG A 33 3.30 14.50 0.36
C ARG A 33 2.96 14.94 1.78
N GLU A 34 3.84 15.74 2.36
CA GLU A 34 3.74 16.17 3.75
C GLU A 34 2.48 17.00 4.02
N ASP A 35 2.12 17.89 3.10
CA ASP A 35 0.89 18.68 3.12
C ASP A 35 -0.36 17.80 3.28
N ARG A 36 -0.49 16.76 2.46
CA ARG A 36 -1.62 15.83 2.52
C ARG A 36 -1.59 14.92 3.76
N LEU A 37 -0.40 14.60 4.27
CA LEU A 37 -0.28 13.87 5.53
C LEU A 37 -0.75 14.74 6.69
N GLN A 38 -0.43 16.04 6.67
CA GLN A 38 -0.87 16.98 7.70
C GLN A 38 -2.38 17.19 7.67
N GLU A 39 -2.99 17.37 6.50
CA GLU A 39 -4.45 17.44 6.36
C GLU A 39 -5.14 16.20 6.92
N LEU A 40 -4.61 15.02 6.59
CA LEU A 40 -5.19 13.76 7.05
C LEU A 40 -4.95 13.53 8.56
N TYR A 41 -3.83 13.99 9.09
CA TYR A 41 -3.56 14.01 10.53
C TYR A 41 -4.63 14.85 11.27
N GLU A 42 -4.90 16.07 10.81
CA GLU A 42 -5.90 16.94 11.41
C GLU A 42 -7.31 16.34 11.35
N GLU A 43 -7.67 15.76 10.19
CA GLU A 43 -8.96 15.09 10.01
C GLU A 43 -9.11 13.89 10.95
N LEU A 44 -8.09 13.04 11.09
CA LEU A 44 -8.22 11.77 11.80
C LEU A 44 -7.95 11.87 13.30
N SER A 45 -7.25 12.91 13.75
CA SER A 45 -6.94 13.12 15.18
C SER A 45 -8.19 13.31 16.05
N GLN A 46 -9.34 13.65 15.44
CA GLN A 46 -10.62 13.71 16.15
C GLN A 46 -11.22 12.33 16.47
N TYR A 47 -10.73 11.26 15.84
CA TYR A 47 -11.25 9.90 16.03
C TYR A 47 -10.28 9.02 16.84
N THR A 48 -8.98 9.19 16.66
CA THR A 48 -7.96 8.31 17.24
C THR A 48 -6.59 8.99 17.34
N SER A 49 -5.61 8.28 17.93
CA SER A 49 -4.22 8.73 17.89
C SER A 49 -3.62 8.52 16.49
N VAL A 50 -3.03 9.57 15.95
CA VAL A 50 -2.45 9.60 14.60
C VAL A 50 -0.97 9.98 14.68
N HIS A 51 -0.15 9.36 13.86
CA HIS A 51 1.25 9.75 13.64
C HIS A 51 1.54 9.77 12.15
N THR A 52 2.40 10.68 11.70
CA THR A 52 2.77 10.80 10.29
C THR A 52 4.26 10.56 10.09
N LEU A 53 4.62 9.87 9.02
CA LEU A 53 6.00 9.65 8.60
C LEU A 53 6.15 10.06 7.13
N THR A 54 6.98 11.07 6.88
CA THR A 54 7.24 11.56 5.52
C THR A 54 8.50 10.91 4.95
N PHE A 55 8.33 9.96 4.03
CA PHE A 55 9.42 9.31 3.31
C PHE A 55 8.98 8.70 1.98
N ASP A 56 9.96 8.45 1.13
CA ASP A 56 9.78 7.64 -0.08
C ASP A 56 10.14 6.18 0.23
N VAL A 57 9.22 5.25 -0.04
CA VAL A 57 9.44 3.82 0.20
C VAL A 57 10.61 3.23 -0.60
N ARG A 58 11.06 3.91 -1.67
CA ARG A 58 12.24 3.52 -2.47
C ARG A 58 13.55 3.73 -1.73
N ASN A 59 13.58 4.64 -0.76
CA ASN A 59 14.78 4.95 0.01
C ASN A 59 14.81 4.07 1.28
N LYS A 60 15.61 2.99 1.23
CA LYS A 60 15.69 2.00 2.32
C LYS A 60 16.23 2.59 3.63
N GLU A 61 17.15 3.57 3.54
CA GLU A 61 17.73 4.25 4.69
C GLU A 61 16.68 5.13 5.38
N ALA A 62 15.91 5.91 4.59
CA ALA A 62 14.82 6.73 5.11
C ALA A 62 13.71 5.87 5.73
N VAL A 63 13.34 4.75 5.09
CA VAL A 63 12.36 3.78 5.64
C VAL A 63 12.81 3.28 7.01
N ALA A 64 14.06 2.81 7.11
CA ALA A 64 14.59 2.28 8.36
C ALA A 64 14.67 3.35 9.46
N ALA A 65 15.14 4.55 9.14
CA ALA A 65 15.26 5.66 10.07
C ALA A 65 13.89 6.14 10.58
N GLN A 66 12.95 6.37 9.68
CA GLN A 66 11.61 6.89 10.03
C GLN A 66 10.79 5.88 10.83
N ILE A 67 10.79 4.61 10.45
CA ILE A 67 10.09 3.56 11.21
C ILE A 67 10.78 3.33 12.56
N GLY A 68 12.12 3.37 12.59
CA GLY A 68 12.90 3.24 13.82
C GLY A 68 12.74 4.41 14.79
N SER A 69 12.27 5.57 14.34
CA SER A 69 12.03 6.77 15.16
C SER A 69 10.60 6.89 15.68
N LEU A 70 9.74 5.88 15.46
CA LEU A 70 8.38 5.91 15.96
C LEU A 70 8.35 6.15 17.48
N PRO A 71 7.53 7.09 17.97
CA PRO A 71 7.37 7.31 19.41
C PRO A 71 6.78 6.06 20.09
N GLU A 72 7.05 5.90 21.38
CA GLU A 72 6.64 4.74 22.17
C GLU A 72 5.15 4.37 21.99
N ALA A 73 4.29 5.36 21.93
CA ALA A 73 2.86 5.18 21.73
C ALA A 73 2.49 4.49 20.39
N PHE A 74 3.40 4.54 19.40
CA PHE A 74 3.22 3.94 18.07
C PHE A 74 4.27 2.88 17.75
N ALA A 75 5.18 2.56 18.66
CA ALA A 75 6.26 1.60 18.44
C ALA A 75 5.77 0.17 18.13
N THR A 76 4.60 -0.19 18.65
CA THR A 76 3.97 -1.49 18.40
C THR A 76 3.01 -1.41 17.20
N ILE A 77 3.41 -1.97 16.07
CA ILE A 77 2.58 -2.04 14.86
C ILE A 77 1.87 -3.41 14.81
N ASP A 78 0.56 -3.42 15.01
CA ASP A 78 -0.28 -4.63 14.97
C ASP A 78 -0.64 -5.02 13.54
N VAL A 79 -0.84 -4.02 12.67
CA VAL A 79 -1.25 -4.20 11.28
C VAL A 79 -0.34 -3.40 10.36
N LEU A 80 0.21 -4.05 9.34
CA LEU A 80 0.95 -3.39 8.26
C LEU A 80 0.12 -3.45 6.97
N ILE A 81 -0.20 -2.29 6.40
CA ILE A 81 -0.83 -2.18 5.09
C ILE A 81 0.21 -1.68 4.08
N ASN A 82 0.76 -2.58 3.30
CA ASN A 82 1.64 -2.29 2.18
C ASN A 82 0.78 -1.87 0.97
N ASN A 83 0.41 -0.59 0.93
CA ASN A 83 -0.44 -0.03 -0.11
C ASN A 83 0.34 0.84 -1.11
N ALA A 84 1.46 1.44 -0.71
CA ALA A 84 2.26 2.24 -1.64
C ALA A 84 2.57 1.48 -2.93
N GLY A 85 2.16 2.03 -4.05
CA GLY A 85 2.36 1.43 -5.36
C GLY A 85 1.85 2.35 -6.46
N ASN A 86 2.39 2.15 -7.67
CA ASN A 86 1.98 2.91 -8.85
C ASN A 86 2.11 2.08 -10.13
N ALA A 87 1.64 2.66 -11.23
CA ALA A 87 2.00 2.27 -12.58
C ALA A 87 2.47 3.51 -13.34
N HIS A 88 3.34 3.31 -14.30
CA HIS A 88 3.82 4.32 -15.25
C HIS A 88 3.76 3.78 -16.66
N GLY A 89 3.24 4.59 -17.58
CA GLY A 89 3.12 4.24 -18.99
C GLY A 89 2.13 3.08 -19.27
N LEU A 90 1.90 2.88 -20.54
CA LEU A 90 1.10 1.77 -21.08
C LEU A 90 1.55 1.56 -22.53
N ASP A 91 2.76 1.05 -22.71
CA ASP A 91 3.44 0.93 -23.97
C ASP A 91 3.89 -0.52 -24.24
N PRO A 92 3.96 -0.95 -25.50
CA PRO A 92 4.59 -2.21 -25.84
C PRO A 92 6.02 -2.26 -25.29
N ILE A 93 6.52 -3.47 -24.99
CA ILE A 93 7.82 -3.64 -24.29
C ILE A 93 8.99 -2.97 -25.04
N GLN A 94 8.98 -2.98 -26.36
CA GLN A 94 10.03 -2.37 -27.17
C GLN A 94 10.03 -0.83 -27.17
N ASN A 95 8.96 -0.20 -26.68
CA ASN A 95 8.78 1.26 -26.63
C ASN A 95 8.67 1.80 -25.19
N GLY A 96 8.78 0.94 -24.21
CA GLY A 96 8.65 1.34 -22.81
C GLY A 96 9.84 2.18 -22.32
N SER A 97 9.58 3.00 -21.32
CA SER A 97 10.60 3.82 -20.64
C SER A 97 11.27 3.03 -19.52
N GLU A 98 12.59 2.94 -19.55
CA GLU A 98 13.38 2.30 -18.49
C GLU A 98 13.19 3.00 -17.14
N ASP A 99 13.09 4.32 -17.12
CA ASP A 99 12.79 5.10 -15.90
C ASP A 99 11.42 4.72 -15.29
N ASP A 100 10.43 4.48 -16.15
CA ASP A 100 9.10 4.04 -15.72
C ASP A 100 9.13 2.59 -15.17
N TRP A 101 9.95 1.72 -15.77
CA TRP A 101 10.16 0.36 -15.29
C TRP A 101 10.84 0.35 -13.92
N ASP A 102 11.94 1.10 -13.77
CA ASP A 102 12.66 1.24 -12.51
C ASP A 102 11.73 1.79 -11.41
N ALA A 103 10.97 2.84 -11.71
CA ALA A 103 10.02 3.40 -10.77
C ALA A 103 8.98 2.38 -10.30
N MET A 104 8.42 1.57 -11.19
CA MET A 104 7.44 0.53 -10.82
C MET A 104 8.05 -0.59 -9.98
N ILE A 105 9.25 -1.06 -10.31
CA ILE A 105 9.93 -2.10 -9.54
C ILE A 105 10.36 -1.56 -8.18
N ASP A 106 10.93 -0.37 -8.13
CA ASP A 106 11.41 0.23 -6.89
C ASP A 106 10.28 0.50 -5.90
N ILE A 107 9.13 1.02 -6.36
CA ILE A 107 8.01 1.31 -5.47
C ILE A 107 7.25 0.03 -5.11
N ASN A 108 6.80 -0.73 -6.12
CA ASN A 108 5.86 -1.82 -5.91
C ASN A 108 6.52 -3.04 -5.26
N VAL A 109 7.80 -3.30 -5.53
CA VAL A 109 8.52 -4.49 -5.07
C VAL A 109 9.51 -4.14 -3.95
N LYS A 110 10.52 -3.31 -4.24
CA LYS A 110 11.55 -2.99 -3.26
C LYS A 110 11.00 -2.21 -2.08
N GLY A 111 10.13 -1.21 -2.34
CA GLY A 111 9.49 -0.41 -1.29
C GLY A 111 8.67 -1.26 -0.32
N LEU A 112 7.89 -2.20 -0.83
CA LEU A 112 7.16 -3.17 -0.02
C LEU A 112 8.11 -4.00 0.86
N LEU A 113 9.21 -4.48 0.29
CA LEU A 113 10.22 -5.27 1.01
C LEU A 113 10.90 -4.46 2.12
N TYR A 114 11.28 -3.21 1.85
CA TYR A 114 11.96 -2.36 2.83
C TYR A 114 11.08 -2.06 4.04
N VAL A 115 9.82 -1.67 3.81
CA VAL A 115 8.86 -1.43 4.89
C VAL A 115 8.56 -2.72 5.66
N SER A 116 8.33 -3.81 4.97
CA SER A 116 8.08 -5.12 5.60
C SER A 116 9.26 -5.55 6.47
N LYS A 117 10.50 -5.41 5.98
CA LYS A 117 11.71 -5.73 6.74
C LYS A 117 11.87 -4.88 8.00
N ALA A 118 11.44 -3.62 7.98
CA ALA A 118 11.51 -2.75 9.15
C ALA A 118 10.47 -3.12 10.23
N ILE A 119 9.32 -3.69 9.84
CA ILE A 119 8.21 -4.00 10.76
C ILE A 119 8.21 -5.46 11.23
N ILE A 120 8.50 -6.42 10.35
CA ILE A 120 8.39 -7.86 10.64
C ILE A 120 9.14 -8.29 11.90
N PRO A 121 10.38 -7.83 12.20
CA PRO A 121 11.10 -8.28 13.39
C PRO A 121 10.35 -8.08 14.69
N GLN A 122 9.66 -6.94 14.87
CA GLN A 122 8.86 -6.69 16.07
C GLN A 122 7.63 -7.60 16.15
N MET A 123 7.01 -7.94 15.00
CA MET A 123 5.89 -8.89 14.95
C MET A 123 6.35 -10.30 15.33
N VAL A 124 7.50 -10.73 14.80
CA VAL A 124 8.12 -12.05 15.11
C VAL A 124 8.45 -12.14 16.59
N ALA A 125 9.07 -11.11 17.19
CA ALA A 125 9.45 -11.10 18.59
C ALA A 125 8.26 -11.28 19.54
N ARG A 126 7.10 -10.68 19.22
CA ARG A 126 5.89 -10.78 20.03
C ARG A 126 4.89 -11.87 19.56
N LYS A 127 5.24 -12.61 18.49
CA LYS A 127 4.41 -13.67 17.87
C LYS A 127 2.99 -13.19 17.53
N SER A 128 2.85 -11.99 17.05
CA SER A 128 1.57 -11.38 16.71
C SER A 128 1.73 -10.29 15.67
N GLY A 129 0.87 -10.29 14.65
CA GLY A 129 0.83 -9.28 13.61
C GLY A 129 -0.08 -9.67 12.46
N HIS A 130 -0.46 -8.68 11.65
CA HIS A 130 -1.21 -8.90 10.43
C HIS A 130 -0.66 -8.01 9.32
N ILE A 131 -0.29 -8.60 8.19
CA ILE A 131 0.25 -7.89 7.03
C ILE A 131 -0.75 -8.05 5.88
N ILE A 132 -1.16 -6.94 5.29
CA ILE A 132 -1.97 -6.89 4.08
C ILE A 132 -1.17 -6.22 2.98
N ASN A 133 -0.95 -6.93 1.89
CA ASN A 133 -0.29 -6.43 0.69
C ASN A 133 -1.34 -6.06 -0.37
N ILE A 134 -1.30 -4.84 -0.88
CA ILE A 134 -2.20 -4.42 -1.95
C ILE A 134 -1.61 -4.86 -3.30
N GLY A 135 -2.16 -5.95 -3.81
CA GLY A 135 -1.87 -6.50 -5.12
C GLY A 135 -2.63 -5.79 -6.25
N SER A 136 -3.09 -6.58 -7.19
CA SER A 136 -3.96 -6.17 -8.31
C SER A 136 -4.44 -7.44 -9.01
N THR A 137 -5.55 -7.37 -9.76
CA THR A 137 -5.90 -8.40 -10.75
C THR A 137 -4.78 -8.60 -11.76
N ALA A 138 -3.98 -7.56 -12.05
CA ALA A 138 -2.75 -7.63 -12.84
C ALA A 138 -1.66 -8.56 -12.26
N ALA A 139 -1.83 -9.07 -11.04
CA ALA A 139 -0.98 -10.12 -10.45
C ALA A 139 -1.41 -11.53 -10.87
N LYS A 140 -2.53 -11.66 -11.56
CA LYS A 140 -3.13 -12.93 -11.99
C LYS A 140 -3.24 -13.02 -13.51
N GLU A 141 -3.48 -11.89 -14.16
CA GLU A 141 -3.64 -11.80 -15.61
C GLU A 141 -2.79 -10.66 -16.16
N VAL A 142 -2.05 -10.95 -17.23
CA VAL A 142 -1.27 -9.94 -17.97
C VAL A 142 -2.14 -9.38 -19.08
N TYR A 143 -2.15 -8.06 -19.23
CA TYR A 143 -2.88 -7.38 -20.29
C TYR A 143 -1.91 -6.66 -21.25
N PRO A 144 -2.33 -6.39 -22.50
CA PRO A 144 -1.48 -5.72 -23.47
C PRO A 144 -0.92 -4.40 -22.96
N ASN A 145 0.37 -4.17 -23.20
CA ASN A 145 1.13 -2.98 -22.81
C ASN A 145 1.30 -2.79 -21.28
N GLY A 146 0.71 -3.65 -20.45
CA GLY A 146 0.85 -3.61 -18.99
C GLY A 146 2.05 -4.38 -18.44
N ASN A 147 2.99 -4.78 -19.28
CA ASN A 147 4.09 -5.73 -19.05
C ASN A 147 4.80 -5.60 -17.69
N VAL A 148 5.54 -4.51 -17.44
CA VAL A 148 6.32 -4.34 -16.19
C VAL A 148 5.43 -4.09 -14.98
N TYR A 149 4.30 -3.38 -15.14
CA TYR A 149 3.34 -3.26 -14.04
C TYR A 149 2.80 -4.63 -13.63
N CYS A 150 2.35 -5.46 -14.58
CA CYS A 150 1.90 -6.82 -14.29
C CYS A 150 3.02 -7.66 -13.64
N ALA A 151 4.26 -7.58 -14.15
CA ALA A 151 5.40 -8.26 -13.56
C ALA A 151 5.62 -7.83 -12.09
N SER A 152 5.56 -6.53 -11.80
CA SER A 152 5.70 -6.02 -10.44
C SER A 152 4.58 -6.54 -9.51
N LYS A 153 3.36 -6.65 -9.99
CA LYS A 153 2.23 -7.15 -9.20
C LYS A 153 2.25 -8.68 -9.05
N HIS A 154 2.75 -9.43 -10.02
CA HIS A 154 3.06 -10.87 -9.85
C HIS A 154 4.15 -11.07 -8.80
N ALA A 155 5.18 -10.22 -8.79
CA ALA A 155 6.20 -10.25 -7.74
C ALA A 155 5.60 -9.98 -6.34
N VAL A 156 4.70 -9.01 -6.21
CA VAL A 156 3.97 -8.76 -4.94
C VAL A 156 3.19 -9.98 -4.49
N ASP A 157 2.51 -10.68 -5.40
CA ASP A 157 1.77 -11.91 -5.07
C ASP A 157 2.70 -13.03 -4.60
N ALA A 158 3.82 -13.23 -5.30
CA ALA A 158 4.83 -14.21 -4.90
C ALA A 158 5.43 -13.88 -3.53
N LEU A 159 5.77 -12.62 -3.28
CA LEU A 159 6.27 -12.15 -1.98
C LEU A 159 5.23 -12.34 -0.87
N ASN A 160 3.95 -12.06 -1.15
CA ASN A 160 2.87 -12.31 -0.21
C ASN A 160 2.79 -13.81 0.19
N GLN A 161 2.90 -14.71 -0.77
CA GLN A 161 2.89 -16.14 -0.52
C GLN A 161 4.13 -16.58 0.29
N GLY A 162 5.33 -16.10 -0.07
CA GLY A 162 6.56 -16.35 0.67
C GLY A 162 6.48 -15.85 2.11
N MET A 163 6.09 -14.57 2.32
CA MET A 163 5.92 -14.01 3.65
C MET A 163 4.93 -14.83 4.50
N ARG A 164 3.84 -15.31 3.90
CA ARG A 164 2.86 -16.14 4.62
C ARG A 164 3.46 -17.45 5.10
N MET A 165 4.28 -18.12 4.28
CA MET A 165 4.97 -19.35 4.66
C MET A 165 6.01 -19.11 5.76
N ASP A 166 6.84 -18.07 5.59
CA ASP A 166 7.93 -17.74 6.51
C ASP A 166 7.42 -17.28 7.89
N LEU A 167 6.28 -16.58 7.93
CA LEU A 167 5.78 -15.93 9.13
C LEU A 167 4.68 -16.71 9.87
N ASN A 168 4.09 -17.72 9.21
CA ASN A 168 3.09 -18.58 9.84
C ASN A 168 3.58 -19.26 11.13
N PRO A 169 4.83 -19.77 11.24
CA PRO A 169 5.31 -20.36 12.48
C PRO A 169 5.36 -19.39 13.66
N PHE A 170 5.32 -18.09 13.40
CA PHE A 170 5.32 -17.03 14.41
C PHE A 170 3.92 -16.48 14.71
N GLY A 171 2.85 -17.08 14.17
CA GLY A 171 1.49 -16.63 14.39
C GLY A 171 1.13 -15.30 13.70
N ILE A 172 1.91 -14.89 12.69
CA ILE A 172 1.67 -13.67 11.93
C ILE A 172 0.82 -14.02 10.70
N ARG A 173 -0.27 -13.28 10.51
CA ARG A 173 -1.14 -13.42 9.36
C ARG A 173 -0.64 -12.57 8.20
N VAL A 174 -0.61 -13.15 7.01
CA VAL A 174 -0.23 -12.43 5.77
C VAL A 174 -1.27 -12.71 4.70
N GLY A 175 -1.81 -11.66 4.13
CA GLY A 175 -2.78 -11.74 3.05
C GLY A 175 -2.57 -10.66 2.00
N ALA A 176 -3.13 -10.88 0.80
CA ALA A 176 -3.17 -9.88 -0.25
C ALA A 176 -4.62 -9.60 -0.65
N ILE A 177 -4.87 -8.34 -1.01
CA ILE A 177 -6.10 -7.92 -1.68
C ILE A 177 -5.70 -7.55 -3.10
N HIS A 178 -6.42 -8.08 -4.09
CA HIS A 178 -6.15 -7.88 -5.51
C HIS A 178 -7.29 -7.07 -6.15
N PRO A 179 -7.29 -5.72 -6.00
CA PRO A 179 -8.32 -4.89 -6.60
C PRO A 179 -8.29 -4.98 -8.14
N GLY A 180 -9.47 -4.85 -8.74
CA GLY A 180 -9.61 -4.54 -10.15
C GLY A 180 -9.46 -3.04 -10.40
N MET A 181 -10.40 -2.46 -11.15
CA MET A 181 -10.42 -1.03 -11.44
C MET A 181 -11.02 -0.25 -10.27
N VAL A 182 -10.24 0.63 -9.65
CA VAL A 182 -10.65 1.49 -8.54
C VAL A 182 -10.48 2.95 -8.96
N ALA A 183 -11.48 3.79 -8.73
CA ALA A 183 -11.46 5.21 -9.06
C ALA A 183 -10.52 5.97 -8.11
N THR A 184 -9.28 6.19 -8.53
CA THR A 184 -8.24 6.87 -7.75
C THR A 184 -7.37 7.73 -8.65
N GLU A 185 -6.45 8.51 -8.07
CA GLU A 185 -5.39 9.22 -8.82
C GLU A 185 -4.44 8.28 -9.60
N PHE A 186 -4.58 6.97 -9.46
CA PHE A 186 -3.67 5.97 -10.05
C PHE A 186 -3.55 6.09 -11.57
N SER A 187 -4.67 6.30 -12.26
CA SER A 187 -4.67 6.45 -13.73
C SER A 187 -4.02 7.78 -14.16
N GLU A 188 -4.21 8.87 -13.39
CA GLU A 188 -3.56 10.16 -13.66
C GLU A 188 -2.04 10.05 -13.47
N VAL A 189 -1.59 9.37 -12.41
CA VAL A 189 -0.16 9.10 -12.17
C VAL A 189 0.41 8.24 -13.30
N ARG A 190 -0.30 7.19 -13.71
CA ARG A 190 0.10 6.30 -14.79
C ARG A 190 0.35 7.04 -16.10
N PHE A 191 -0.52 7.97 -16.43
CA PHE A 191 -0.45 8.74 -17.68
C PHE A 191 0.19 10.12 -17.50
N LYS A 192 0.95 10.32 -16.41
CA LYS A 192 1.77 11.55 -16.19
C LYS A 192 0.95 12.85 -16.27
N GLY A 193 -0.32 12.80 -15.80
CA GLY A 193 -1.22 13.96 -15.78
C GLY A 193 -2.12 14.10 -17.01
N ASP A 194 -2.10 13.16 -17.95
CA ASP A 194 -3.07 13.09 -19.05
C ASP A 194 -4.43 12.65 -18.51
N THR A 195 -5.25 13.63 -18.13
CA THR A 195 -6.55 13.43 -17.50
C THR A 195 -7.58 12.83 -18.45
N GLU A 196 -7.48 13.10 -19.77
CA GLU A 196 -8.38 12.56 -20.77
C GLU A 196 -8.14 11.04 -20.92
N ARG A 197 -6.87 10.64 -21.04
CA ARG A 197 -6.48 9.24 -21.10
C ARG A 197 -6.81 8.50 -19.82
N ALA A 198 -6.63 9.14 -18.66
CA ALA A 198 -7.00 8.60 -17.36
C ALA A 198 -8.50 8.36 -17.23
N ALA A 199 -9.34 9.29 -17.67
CA ALA A 199 -10.80 9.16 -17.65
C ALA A 199 -11.31 8.05 -18.58
N ASN A 200 -10.65 7.85 -19.73
CA ASN A 200 -11.03 6.82 -20.68
C ASN A 200 -10.82 5.38 -20.15
N VAL A 201 -10.00 5.18 -19.11
CA VAL A 201 -9.79 3.87 -18.48
C VAL A 201 -11.10 3.31 -17.88
N TYR A 202 -12.00 4.18 -17.41
CA TYR A 202 -13.24 3.80 -16.74
C TYR A 202 -14.46 3.81 -17.68
N LYS A 203 -14.25 4.04 -18.97
CA LYS A 203 -15.36 4.16 -19.94
C LYS A 203 -16.06 2.81 -20.14
N GLY A 204 -17.38 2.80 -19.91
CA GLY A 204 -18.24 1.64 -20.17
C GLY A 204 -18.51 0.73 -18.97
N PHE A 205 -18.00 1.07 -17.77
CA PHE A 205 -18.34 0.39 -16.51
C PHE A 205 -18.21 1.33 -15.31
N THR A 206 -18.78 0.93 -14.19
CA THR A 206 -18.63 1.64 -12.91
C THR A 206 -17.46 1.06 -12.13
N PRO A 207 -16.35 1.81 -11.89
CA PRO A 207 -15.24 1.33 -11.11
C PRO A 207 -15.60 1.21 -9.62
N LEU A 208 -14.88 0.36 -8.90
CA LEU A 208 -14.89 0.34 -7.43
C LEU A 208 -14.41 1.69 -6.89
N GLN A 209 -14.87 2.02 -5.68
CA GLN A 209 -14.36 3.18 -4.96
C GLN A 209 -13.24 2.74 -3.99
N PRO A 210 -12.33 3.66 -3.60
CA PRO A 210 -11.32 3.37 -2.60
C PRO A 210 -11.89 2.82 -1.28
N GLU A 211 -13.07 3.29 -0.90
CA GLU A 211 -13.81 2.88 0.29
C GLU A 211 -14.21 1.40 0.24
N ASP A 212 -14.59 0.87 -0.92
CA ASP A 212 -14.92 -0.55 -1.09
C ASP A 212 -13.71 -1.44 -0.71
N ILE A 213 -12.50 -1.01 -1.09
CA ILE A 213 -11.28 -1.74 -0.75
C ILE A 213 -10.92 -1.55 0.72
N ALA A 214 -11.11 -0.35 1.26
CA ALA A 214 -10.88 -0.06 2.67
C ALA A 214 -11.77 -0.91 3.59
N ASP A 215 -13.03 -1.10 3.23
CA ASP A 215 -13.98 -1.95 3.95
C ASP A 215 -13.56 -3.42 3.93
N ILE A 216 -13.07 -3.92 2.78
CA ILE A 216 -12.51 -5.28 2.68
C ILE A 216 -11.28 -5.42 3.57
N ILE A 217 -10.37 -4.42 3.58
CA ILE A 217 -9.19 -4.43 4.45
C ILE A 217 -9.63 -4.50 5.91
N HIS A 218 -10.54 -3.62 6.33
CA HIS A 218 -11.07 -3.61 7.70
C HIS A 218 -11.74 -4.94 8.06
N PHE A 219 -12.58 -5.48 7.17
CA PHE A 219 -13.19 -6.78 7.37
C PHE A 219 -12.13 -7.87 7.62
N VAL A 220 -11.11 -7.98 6.77
CA VAL A 220 -10.09 -9.03 6.86
C VAL A 220 -9.29 -8.92 8.17
N ILE A 221 -8.84 -7.71 8.54
CA ILE A 221 -7.97 -7.53 9.73
C ILE A 221 -8.73 -7.66 11.05
N THR A 222 -10.06 -7.59 11.03
CA THR A 222 -10.91 -7.70 12.23
C THR A 222 -11.49 -9.10 12.44
N ARG A 223 -11.37 -10.03 11.48
CA ARG A 223 -11.86 -11.40 11.66
C ARG A 223 -11.03 -12.16 12.68
N PRO A 224 -11.66 -13.02 13.49
CA PRO A 224 -10.94 -13.95 14.35
C PRO A 224 -10.14 -14.97 13.52
N TYR A 225 -9.27 -15.72 14.17
CA TYR A 225 -8.46 -16.78 13.54
C TYR A 225 -9.31 -17.94 13.06
#